data_a5bb04826653fe79b63e5b64edd562dd
#
_entry.id   a5bb04826653fe79b63e5b64edd562dd
#
_cell.length_a   1.000
_cell.length_b   1.000
_cell.length_c   1.000
_cell.angle_alpha   90.00
_cell.angle_beta   90.00
_cell.angle_gamma   90.00
#
_symmetry.space_group_name_H-M   'P 1'
#
loop_
_entity.id
_entity.type
_entity.pdbx_description
1 polymer ?
#
loop_
_entity_poly.entity_id
_entity_poly.type
_entity_poly.pdbx_seq_one_letter_code
_entity_poly.pdbx_strand_id
1 'polypeptide(L)'
;SSDVCSSDLLVYSIIGMQPPLNKPIVGTNAFAHESGIHQHGMLANRATYEIMTPESIGLSKSRLVLGKHSGRHAFADRVKSLGYDLTEEELNRFFEEFKKLCDVKKDISDSDIEALIASDLSRRHTFFKLHRFDVFTSNAARGTCVMSLEDAEGNLREDVALGDGPIDAAFNVIDKLIPAPEHSLEDYAIHSVSEGKDALGEVVVKIRCENRVYTGRGLSTNIIESSILAYLNGMNKILEGTGALGNTGNV
;
A
#
# COMPACT_ATOMS: atom_id res chain seq x y z
N SER A 1 4.44 -27.85 -22.71
CA SER A 1 4.21 -27.69 -21.24
C SER A 1 3.12 -26.67 -20.93
N SER A 2 2.97 -25.59 -21.71
CA SER A 2 1.87 -24.60 -21.52
C SER A 2 0.49 -25.24 -21.64
N ASP A 3 0.32 -26.23 -22.52
CA ASP A 3 -0.97 -26.89 -22.77
C ASP A 3 -1.47 -27.69 -21.55
N VAL A 4 -0.57 -28.33 -20.80
CA VAL A 4 -0.92 -29.10 -19.60
C VAL A 4 -1.43 -28.17 -18.48
N CYS A 5 -0.77 -27.03 -18.27
CA CYS A 5 -1.17 -26.03 -17.27
C CYS A 5 -2.54 -25.43 -17.61
N SER A 6 -2.73 -25.06 -18.88
CA SER A 6 -4.00 -24.51 -19.35
C SER A 6 -5.15 -25.49 -19.20
N SER A 7 -4.92 -26.77 -19.54
CA SER A 7 -5.92 -27.84 -19.43
C SER A 7 -6.29 -28.11 -17.96
N ASP A 8 -5.31 -28.13 -17.06
CA ASP A 8 -5.54 -28.38 -15.64
C ASP A 8 -6.33 -27.23 -15.00
N LEU A 9 -5.96 -25.98 -15.25
CA LEU A 9 -6.70 -24.80 -14.77
C LEU A 9 -8.12 -24.74 -15.35
N LEU A 10 -8.30 -25.13 -16.62
CA LEU A 10 -9.60 -25.19 -17.27
C LEU A 10 -10.51 -26.22 -16.56
N VAL A 11 -9.98 -27.40 -16.23
CA VAL A 11 -10.74 -28.43 -15.50
C VAL A 11 -11.21 -27.90 -14.16
N TYR A 12 -10.32 -27.26 -13.37
CA TYR A 12 -10.70 -26.65 -12.10
C TYR A 12 -11.75 -25.56 -12.25
N SER A 13 -11.65 -24.74 -13.30
CA SER A 13 -12.65 -23.71 -13.62
C SER A 13 -14.02 -24.32 -13.94
N ILE A 14 -14.05 -25.41 -14.73
CA ILE A 14 -15.31 -26.09 -15.12
C ILE A 14 -16.01 -26.71 -13.92
N ILE A 15 -15.25 -27.37 -13.03
CA ILE A 15 -15.81 -28.02 -11.83
C ILE A 15 -16.06 -27.04 -10.68
N GLY A 16 -15.74 -25.75 -10.84
CA GLY A 16 -15.95 -24.72 -9.81
C GLY A 16 -15.07 -24.88 -8.56
N MET A 17 -13.92 -25.54 -8.68
CA MET A 17 -12.97 -25.75 -7.58
C MET A 17 -11.71 -24.92 -7.79
N GLN A 18 -11.03 -24.60 -6.69
CA GLN A 18 -9.70 -24.00 -6.73
C GLN A 18 -8.63 -25.12 -6.71
N PRO A 19 -7.55 -25.02 -7.51
CA PRO A 19 -6.45 -25.97 -7.40
C PRO A 19 -5.85 -25.91 -5.99
N PRO A 20 -5.44 -27.06 -5.40
CA PRO A 20 -4.72 -27.06 -4.13
C PRO A 20 -3.50 -26.14 -4.19
N LEU A 21 -3.24 -25.39 -3.11
CA LEU A 21 -2.14 -24.39 -3.06
C LEU A 21 -0.79 -24.97 -3.45
N ASN A 22 -0.51 -26.21 -3.04
CA ASN A 22 0.75 -26.92 -3.30
C ASN A 22 0.67 -27.88 -4.50
N LYS A 23 -0.33 -27.74 -5.37
CA LYS A 23 -0.39 -28.59 -6.56
C LYS A 23 0.82 -28.32 -7.45
N PRO A 24 1.55 -29.36 -7.89
CA PRO A 24 2.68 -29.16 -8.78
C PRO A 24 2.30 -28.32 -10.00
N ILE A 25 3.15 -27.42 -10.39
CA ILE A 25 3.07 -26.54 -11.57
C ILE A 25 1.98 -25.46 -11.45
N VAL A 26 0.72 -25.82 -11.17
CA VAL A 26 -0.42 -24.86 -11.23
C VAL A 26 -0.89 -24.36 -9.86
N GLY A 27 -0.40 -24.92 -8.76
CA GLY A 27 -0.70 -24.43 -7.42
C GLY A 27 -0.07 -23.05 -7.17
N THR A 28 -0.74 -22.20 -6.40
CA THR A 28 -0.27 -20.85 -6.12
C THR A 28 1.05 -20.82 -5.35
N ASN A 29 1.41 -21.92 -4.66
CA ASN A 29 2.70 -22.07 -3.95
C ASN A 29 3.77 -22.82 -4.77
N ALA A 30 3.49 -23.19 -6.03
CA ALA A 30 4.43 -23.98 -6.84
C ALA A 30 5.79 -23.29 -7.04
N PHE A 31 5.81 -21.95 -7.03
CA PHE A 31 7.00 -21.11 -7.15
C PHE A 31 7.18 -20.20 -5.94
N ALA A 32 6.71 -20.62 -4.77
CA ALA A 32 6.86 -19.88 -3.52
C ALA A 32 8.14 -20.34 -2.78
N HIS A 33 9.04 -19.42 -2.49
CA HIS A 33 10.28 -19.68 -1.77
C HIS A 33 10.29 -18.89 -0.45
N GLU A 34 10.22 -19.58 0.69
CA GLU A 34 10.25 -18.97 2.04
C GLU A 34 11.65 -19.03 2.66
N SER A 35 12.42 -20.09 2.39
CA SER A 35 13.73 -20.31 3.00
C SER A 35 14.75 -19.28 2.51
N GLY A 36 15.48 -18.65 3.45
CA GLY A 36 16.50 -17.65 3.15
C GLY A 36 17.64 -18.17 2.24
N ILE A 37 18.01 -19.45 2.34
CA ILE A 37 19.00 -20.08 1.44
C ILE A 37 18.43 -20.18 0.02
N HIS A 38 17.19 -20.59 -0.12
CA HIS A 38 16.53 -20.66 -1.43
C HIS A 38 16.36 -19.27 -2.03
N GLN A 39 15.94 -18.28 -1.24
CA GLN A 39 15.81 -16.89 -1.68
C GLN A 39 17.14 -16.31 -2.14
N HIS A 40 18.22 -16.55 -1.37
CA HIS A 40 19.56 -16.12 -1.76
C HIS A 40 20.06 -16.80 -3.04
N GLY A 41 19.81 -18.10 -3.18
CA GLY A 41 20.15 -18.86 -4.39
C GLY A 41 19.37 -18.36 -5.62
N MET A 42 18.09 -18.04 -5.46
CA MET A 42 17.23 -17.49 -6.52
C MET A 42 17.68 -16.10 -6.97
N LEU A 43 18.08 -15.24 -6.03
CA LEU A 43 18.61 -13.90 -6.33
C LEU A 43 19.96 -13.97 -7.06
N ALA A 44 20.81 -14.95 -6.71
CA ALA A 44 22.11 -15.17 -7.35
C ALA A 44 21.95 -15.81 -8.75
N ASN A 45 21.14 -16.86 -8.86
CA ASN A 45 20.83 -17.54 -10.12
C ASN A 45 19.52 -18.31 -10.00
N ARG A 46 18.48 -17.88 -10.71
CA ARG A 46 17.15 -18.53 -10.73
C ARG A 46 17.19 -20.01 -11.09
N ALA A 47 18.05 -20.42 -12.02
CA ALA A 47 18.17 -21.81 -12.44
C ALA A 47 18.63 -22.78 -11.33
N THR A 48 19.06 -22.26 -10.18
CA THR A 48 19.51 -23.10 -9.04
C THR A 48 18.36 -23.90 -8.42
N TYR A 49 17.15 -23.34 -8.41
CA TYR A 49 15.98 -23.98 -7.76
C TYR A 49 14.76 -24.06 -8.68
N GLU A 50 14.74 -23.40 -9.81
CA GLU A 50 13.65 -23.41 -10.78
C GLU A 50 14.09 -24.16 -12.07
N ILE A 51 13.70 -25.41 -12.21
CA ILE A 51 13.88 -26.19 -13.45
C ILE A 51 12.98 -25.63 -14.56
N MET A 52 11.80 -25.10 -14.16
CA MET A 52 10.83 -24.42 -15.04
C MET A 52 10.63 -23.01 -14.50
N THR A 53 10.64 -22.03 -15.38
CA THR A 53 10.37 -20.64 -14.96
C THR A 53 8.84 -20.40 -14.89
N PRO A 54 8.35 -19.54 -13.98
CA PRO A 54 6.93 -19.16 -13.95
C PRO A 54 6.41 -18.71 -15.31
N GLU A 55 7.21 -17.96 -16.04
CA GLU A 55 6.85 -17.43 -17.37
C GLU A 55 6.66 -18.56 -18.40
N SER A 56 7.41 -19.67 -18.28
CA SER A 56 7.28 -20.83 -19.19
C SER A 56 5.93 -21.55 -19.08
N ILE A 57 5.20 -21.31 -17.99
CA ILE A 57 3.87 -21.90 -17.72
C ILE A 57 2.76 -20.86 -17.66
N GLY A 58 3.05 -19.59 -18.04
CA GLY A 58 2.08 -18.51 -18.12
C GLY A 58 1.85 -17.74 -16.81
N LEU A 59 2.68 -17.93 -15.78
CA LEU A 59 2.66 -17.14 -14.55
C LEU A 59 3.59 -15.93 -14.69
N SER A 60 3.18 -14.79 -14.16
CA SER A 60 3.90 -13.54 -14.33
C SER A 60 5.21 -13.42 -13.53
N LYS A 61 5.33 -14.08 -12.37
CA LYS A 61 6.52 -14.04 -11.48
C LYS A 61 6.53 -15.17 -10.47
N SER A 62 7.73 -15.58 -10.00
CA SER A 62 7.90 -16.35 -8.76
C SER A 62 7.49 -15.50 -7.55
N ARG A 63 6.82 -16.11 -6.59
CA ARG A 63 6.35 -15.42 -5.37
C ARG A 63 7.35 -15.68 -4.25
N LEU A 64 8.12 -14.65 -3.89
CA LEU A 64 8.90 -14.65 -2.66
C LEU A 64 7.93 -14.43 -1.49
N VAL A 65 7.68 -15.47 -0.72
CA VAL A 65 6.87 -15.39 0.51
C VAL A 65 7.79 -15.06 1.66
N LEU A 66 7.53 -13.95 2.33
CA LEU A 66 8.27 -13.58 3.54
C LEU A 66 7.63 -14.25 4.77
N GLY A 67 8.47 -14.87 5.58
CA GLY A 67 8.08 -15.57 6.79
C GLY A 67 9.20 -15.64 7.81
N LYS A 68 9.03 -16.49 8.84
CA LYS A 68 9.95 -16.64 9.95
C LYS A 68 11.41 -16.91 9.52
N HIS A 69 11.60 -17.64 8.42
CA HIS A 69 12.91 -18.04 7.89
C HIS A 69 13.51 -17.05 6.90
N SER A 70 12.77 -16.00 6.53
CA SER A 70 13.28 -14.97 5.62
C SER A 70 14.38 -14.15 6.26
N GLY A 71 15.46 -13.94 5.50
CA GLY A 71 16.60 -13.12 5.92
C GLY A 71 16.36 -11.61 5.70
N ARG A 72 17.22 -10.78 6.30
CA ARG A 72 17.16 -9.33 6.21
C ARG A 72 17.21 -8.82 4.76
N HIS A 73 18.01 -9.43 3.90
CA HIS A 73 18.10 -9.03 2.48
C HIS A 73 16.77 -9.20 1.74
N ALA A 74 16.09 -10.34 1.94
CA ALA A 74 14.79 -10.58 1.31
C ALA A 74 13.73 -9.59 1.81
N PHE A 75 13.77 -9.22 3.09
CA PHE A 75 12.90 -8.19 3.65
C PHE A 75 13.21 -6.81 3.04
N ALA A 76 14.50 -6.43 2.94
CA ALA A 76 14.94 -5.18 2.32
C ALA A 76 14.49 -5.05 0.85
N ASP A 77 14.70 -6.12 0.06
CA ASP A 77 14.28 -6.16 -1.34
C ASP A 77 12.77 -6.02 -1.48
N ARG A 78 12.00 -6.64 -0.56
CA ARG A 78 10.54 -6.53 -0.57
C ARG A 78 10.08 -5.13 -0.21
N VAL A 79 10.62 -4.54 0.85
CA VAL A 79 10.34 -3.16 1.26
C VAL A 79 10.63 -2.18 0.11
N LYS A 80 11.75 -2.35 -0.57
CA LYS A 80 12.11 -1.54 -1.74
C LYS A 80 11.15 -1.76 -2.91
N SER A 81 10.72 -3.00 -3.16
CA SER A 81 9.72 -3.31 -4.21
C SER A 81 8.35 -2.72 -3.93
N LEU A 82 8.01 -2.49 -2.65
CA LEU A 82 6.80 -1.80 -2.19
C LEU A 82 6.92 -0.26 -2.25
N GLY A 83 8.09 0.26 -2.70
CA GLY A 83 8.30 1.69 -2.90
C GLY A 83 8.79 2.45 -1.67
N TYR A 84 9.24 1.74 -0.62
CA TYR A 84 9.82 2.37 0.57
C TYR A 84 11.35 2.41 0.46
N ASP A 85 11.92 3.60 0.66
CA ASP A 85 13.37 3.81 0.74
C ASP A 85 13.73 4.10 2.21
N LEU A 86 14.18 3.06 2.91
CA LEU A 86 14.50 3.11 4.34
C LEU A 86 16.01 3.19 4.54
N THR A 87 16.42 3.92 5.56
CA THR A 87 17.81 3.91 6.03
C THR A 87 18.18 2.54 6.63
N GLU A 88 19.46 2.25 6.76
CA GLU A 88 19.95 0.99 7.36
C GLU A 88 19.42 0.78 8.79
N GLU A 89 19.35 1.86 9.58
CA GLU A 89 18.85 1.81 10.96
C GLU A 89 17.34 1.51 11.02
N GLU A 90 16.57 2.15 10.16
CA GLU A 90 15.13 1.90 10.02
C GLU A 90 14.85 0.48 9.54
N LEU A 91 15.59 0.03 8.53
CA LEU A 91 15.47 -1.32 8.00
C LEU A 91 15.73 -2.39 9.09
N ASN A 92 16.77 -2.19 9.93
CA ASN A 92 17.06 -3.10 11.03
C ASN A 92 15.93 -3.14 12.05
N ARG A 93 15.40 -1.99 12.42
CA ARG A 93 14.30 -1.88 13.37
C ARG A 93 13.03 -2.54 12.84
N PHE A 94 12.63 -2.24 11.61
CA PHE A 94 11.46 -2.87 10.99
C PHE A 94 11.64 -4.37 10.78
N PHE A 95 12.86 -4.82 10.52
CA PHE A 95 13.15 -6.24 10.42
C PHE A 95 12.96 -6.97 11.75
N GLU A 96 13.34 -6.37 12.88
CA GLU A 96 13.05 -6.93 14.21
C GLU A 96 11.56 -7.00 14.52
N GLU A 97 10.80 -5.96 14.16
CA GLU A 97 9.34 -5.96 14.31
C GLU A 97 8.67 -6.98 13.37
N PHE A 98 9.14 -7.08 12.14
CA PHE A 98 8.72 -8.12 11.21
C PHE A 98 8.95 -9.52 11.78
N LYS A 99 10.09 -9.78 12.43
CA LYS A 99 10.35 -11.07 13.08
C LYS A 99 9.35 -11.35 14.21
N LYS A 100 9.02 -10.36 15.03
CA LYS A 100 7.99 -10.51 16.07
C LYS A 100 6.62 -10.79 15.47
N LEU A 101 6.28 -10.14 14.35
CA LEU A 101 5.04 -10.40 13.63
C LEU A 101 4.98 -11.84 13.08
N CYS A 102 6.11 -12.37 12.55
CA CYS A 102 6.22 -13.75 12.09
C CYS A 102 6.04 -14.80 13.21
N ASP A 103 6.27 -14.45 14.47
CA ASP A 103 6.03 -15.36 15.59
C ASP A 103 4.52 -15.47 15.93
N VAL A 104 3.74 -14.46 15.57
CA VAL A 104 2.29 -14.40 15.81
C VAL A 104 1.49 -14.84 14.58
N LYS A 105 1.96 -14.48 13.38
CA LYS A 105 1.28 -14.74 12.11
C LYS A 105 2.18 -15.56 11.18
N LYS A 106 1.68 -16.69 10.69
CA LYS A 106 2.46 -17.63 9.87
C LYS A 106 2.75 -17.09 8.47
N ASP A 107 1.76 -16.50 7.83
CA ASP A 107 1.87 -15.94 6.47
C ASP A 107 1.78 -14.43 6.53
N ILE A 108 2.89 -13.75 6.22
CA ILE A 108 2.98 -12.28 6.19
C ILE A 108 2.72 -11.80 4.77
N SER A 109 1.71 -10.97 4.63
CA SER A 109 1.35 -10.30 3.37
C SER A 109 2.12 -8.98 3.20
N ASP A 110 2.09 -8.44 1.99
CA ASP A 110 2.65 -7.11 1.71
C ASP A 110 1.96 -6.01 2.54
N SER A 111 0.65 -6.11 2.70
CA SER A 111 -0.12 -5.19 3.53
C SER A 111 0.28 -5.24 5.01
N ASP A 112 0.73 -6.38 5.53
CA ASP A 112 1.26 -6.45 6.90
C ASP A 112 2.59 -5.70 7.03
N ILE A 113 3.47 -5.83 6.02
CA ILE A 113 4.75 -5.11 5.99
C ILE A 113 4.51 -3.62 5.86
N GLU A 114 3.59 -3.23 4.99
CA GLU A 114 3.21 -1.83 4.81
C GLU A 114 2.56 -1.24 6.05
N ALA A 115 1.67 -1.98 6.73
CA ALA A 115 1.08 -1.56 7.99
C ALA A 115 2.13 -1.38 9.09
N LEU A 116 3.13 -2.26 9.14
CA LEU A 116 4.23 -2.18 10.08
C LEU A 116 5.08 -0.91 9.84
N ILE A 117 5.42 -0.62 8.58
CA ILE A 117 6.17 0.58 8.20
C ILE A 117 5.30 1.83 8.41
N ALA A 118 4.06 1.82 7.96
CA ALA A 118 3.15 2.96 8.04
C ALA A 118 2.83 3.36 9.50
N SER A 119 2.70 2.38 10.41
CA SER A 119 2.42 2.65 11.82
C SER A 119 3.52 3.46 12.52
N ASP A 120 4.77 3.28 12.11
CA ASP A 120 5.90 4.01 12.68
C ASP A 120 6.14 5.35 11.96
N LEU A 121 6.00 5.38 10.63
CA LEU A 121 6.09 6.61 9.84
C LEU A 121 4.98 7.60 10.23
N SER A 122 3.77 7.10 10.50
CA SER A 122 2.66 7.92 11.00
C SER A 122 2.92 8.53 12.38
N ARG A 123 3.82 7.94 13.18
CA ARG A 123 4.21 8.49 14.49
C ARG A 123 5.25 9.58 14.41
N ARG A 124 6.03 9.66 13.31
CA ARG A 124 7.20 10.54 13.26
C ARG A 124 6.94 11.92 12.66
N HIS A 125 6.14 12.03 11.61
CA HIS A 125 5.90 13.32 10.93
C HIS A 125 4.51 13.38 10.31
N THR A 126 3.48 13.34 11.14
CA THR A 126 2.13 13.68 10.69
C THR A 126 1.95 15.18 10.85
N PHE A 127 2.15 15.94 9.79
CA PHE A 127 1.95 17.39 9.79
C PHE A 127 0.48 17.75 9.94
N PHE A 128 -0.41 16.94 9.34
CA PHE A 128 -1.85 17.12 9.39
C PHE A 128 -2.55 15.81 9.67
N LYS A 129 -3.53 15.83 10.59
CA LYS A 129 -4.41 14.70 10.92
C LYS A 129 -5.85 15.06 10.62
N LEU A 130 -6.63 14.08 10.17
CA LEU A 130 -8.07 14.25 10.04
C LEU A 130 -8.70 14.39 11.43
N HIS A 131 -9.38 15.53 11.66
CA HIS A 131 -10.16 15.74 12.88
C HIS A 131 -11.64 15.41 12.64
N ARG A 132 -12.24 16.01 11.60
CA ARG A 132 -13.63 15.80 11.22
C ARG A 132 -13.84 16.04 9.74
N PHE A 133 -14.83 15.36 9.16
CA PHE A 133 -15.33 15.66 7.82
C PHE A 133 -16.84 15.43 7.73
N ASP A 134 -17.50 16.22 6.89
CA ASP A 134 -18.88 16.06 6.48
C ASP A 134 -18.94 16.15 4.96
N VAL A 135 -19.53 15.15 4.30
CA VAL A 135 -19.65 15.10 2.85
C VAL A 135 -21.11 15.04 2.44
N PHE A 136 -21.50 15.98 1.62
CA PHE A 136 -22.84 16.05 1.04
C PHE A 136 -22.75 15.71 -0.45
N THR A 137 -23.55 14.75 -0.87
CA THR A 137 -23.59 14.30 -2.27
C THR A 137 -25.01 14.09 -2.73
N SER A 138 -25.28 14.43 -3.97
CA SER A 138 -26.56 14.15 -4.64
C SER A 138 -26.31 13.96 -6.13
N ASN A 139 -27.30 13.43 -6.84
CA ASN A 139 -27.28 13.30 -8.30
C ASN A 139 -27.65 14.59 -9.03
N ALA A 140 -28.06 15.62 -8.31
CA ALA A 140 -28.58 16.89 -8.87
C ALA A 140 -27.69 18.09 -8.57
N ALA A 141 -26.70 17.94 -7.65
CA ALA A 141 -25.81 19.02 -7.24
C ALA A 141 -24.37 18.52 -7.13
N ARG A 142 -23.42 19.44 -7.22
CA ARG A 142 -22.00 19.13 -7.00
C ARG A 142 -21.77 18.62 -5.58
N GLY A 143 -20.84 17.68 -5.43
CA GLY A 143 -20.39 17.24 -4.11
C GLY A 143 -19.84 18.41 -3.29
N THR A 144 -20.12 18.40 -2.00
CA THR A 144 -19.59 19.40 -1.06
C THR A 144 -18.92 18.66 0.10
N CYS A 145 -17.73 19.07 0.46
CA CYS A 145 -17.04 18.56 1.65
C CYS A 145 -16.68 19.73 2.56
N VAL A 146 -17.01 19.59 3.86
CA VAL A 146 -16.49 20.41 4.95
C VAL A 146 -15.52 19.55 5.70
N MET A 147 -14.31 20.04 5.95
CA MET A 147 -13.29 19.25 6.64
C MET A 147 -12.51 20.10 7.62
N SER A 148 -12.19 19.49 8.75
CA SER A 148 -11.28 20.03 9.77
C SER A 148 -10.08 19.13 9.90
N LEU A 149 -8.88 19.70 9.77
CA LEU A 149 -7.59 19.03 9.99
C LEU A 149 -6.92 19.63 11.23
N GLU A 150 -6.24 18.77 11.98
CA GLU A 150 -5.39 19.16 13.10
C GLU A 150 -3.93 19.22 12.60
N ASP A 151 -3.24 20.35 12.82
CA ASP A 151 -1.83 20.50 12.49
C ASP A 151 -0.91 19.92 13.59
N ALA A 152 0.40 19.92 13.37
CA ALA A 152 1.39 19.36 14.29
C ALA A 152 1.41 20.08 15.66
N GLU A 153 0.96 21.32 15.72
CA GLU A 153 0.85 22.14 16.93
C GLU A 153 -0.50 21.93 17.66
N GLY A 154 -1.42 21.14 17.09
CA GLY A 154 -2.75 20.89 17.63
C GLY A 154 -3.80 21.94 17.27
N ASN A 155 -3.50 22.86 16.33
CA ASN A 155 -4.47 23.83 15.86
C ASN A 155 -5.40 23.20 14.83
N LEU A 156 -6.69 23.55 14.92
CA LEU A 156 -7.67 23.10 13.94
C LEU A 156 -7.75 24.10 12.78
N ARG A 157 -7.68 23.56 11.55
CA ARG A 157 -7.91 24.30 10.31
C ARG A 157 -9.13 23.72 9.63
N GLU A 158 -10.07 24.57 9.28
CA GLU A 158 -11.34 24.16 8.69
C GLU A 158 -11.61 24.92 7.40
N ASP A 159 -12.08 24.21 6.37
CA ASP A 159 -12.51 24.82 5.10
C ASP A 159 -13.58 23.94 4.44
N VAL A 160 -14.15 24.45 3.36
CA VAL A 160 -15.17 23.82 2.54
C VAL A 160 -14.78 23.88 1.07
N ALA A 161 -15.05 22.83 0.32
CA ALA A 161 -14.90 22.83 -1.13
C ALA A 161 -16.04 22.09 -1.83
N LEU A 162 -16.23 22.46 -3.10
CA LEU A 162 -17.08 21.78 -4.05
C LEU A 162 -16.21 20.88 -4.94
N GLY A 163 -16.79 19.78 -5.43
CA GLY A 163 -16.17 18.88 -6.38
C GLY A 163 -17.22 18.25 -7.31
N ASP A 164 -16.77 17.58 -8.36
CA ASP A 164 -17.67 16.89 -9.28
C ASP A 164 -18.29 15.64 -8.64
N GLY A 165 -17.67 15.16 -7.54
CA GLY A 165 -18.17 14.10 -6.68
C GLY A 165 -17.68 14.27 -5.23
N PRO A 166 -18.10 13.34 -4.33
CA PRO A 166 -17.75 13.42 -2.90
C PRO A 166 -16.22 13.33 -2.66
N ILE A 167 -15.52 12.52 -3.41
CA ILE A 167 -14.07 12.32 -3.27
C ILE A 167 -13.32 13.56 -3.79
N ASP A 168 -13.72 14.07 -4.95
CA ASP A 168 -13.12 15.27 -5.54
C ASP A 168 -13.31 16.48 -4.61
N ALA A 169 -14.51 16.65 -4.03
CA ALA A 169 -14.75 17.70 -3.04
C ALA A 169 -13.85 17.56 -1.82
N ALA A 170 -13.63 16.32 -1.34
CA ALA A 170 -12.77 16.06 -0.19
C ALA A 170 -11.30 16.36 -0.49
N PHE A 171 -10.79 15.97 -1.67
CA PHE A 171 -9.42 16.27 -2.07
C PHE A 171 -9.19 17.77 -2.24
N ASN A 172 -10.16 18.47 -2.86
CA ASN A 172 -10.12 19.92 -3.02
C ASN A 172 -10.09 20.69 -1.68
N VAL A 173 -10.70 20.15 -0.60
CA VAL A 173 -10.58 20.76 0.74
C VAL A 173 -9.17 20.54 1.29
N ILE A 174 -8.62 19.33 1.14
CA ILE A 174 -7.26 19.01 1.62
C ILE A 174 -6.24 19.93 0.95
N ASP A 175 -6.37 20.13 -0.37
CA ASP A 175 -5.48 21.02 -1.14
C ASP A 175 -5.55 22.48 -0.70
N LYS A 176 -6.72 22.93 -0.20
CA LYS A 176 -6.85 24.27 0.38
C LYS A 176 -6.24 24.39 1.78
N LEU A 177 -6.38 23.33 2.59
CA LEU A 177 -5.95 23.36 4.00
C LEU A 177 -4.45 23.12 4.16
N ILE A 178 -3.85 22.37 3.24
CA ILE A 178 -2.44 21.98 3.30
C ILE A 178 -1.62 22.83 2.33
N PRO A 179 -0.64 23.61 2.80
CA PRO A 179 0.23 24.44 1.96
C PRO A 179 1.31 23.59 1.29
N ALA A 180 0.91 22.70 0.39
CA ALA A 180 1.82 21.85 -0.37
C ALA A 180 2.22 22.51 -1.70
N PRO A 181 3.40 22.15 -2.28
CA PRO A 181 3.77 22.52 -3.63
C PRO A 181 2.77 22.02 -4.67
N GLU A 182 2.86 22.54 -5.91
CA GLU A 182 2.03 22.09 -7.02
C GLU A 182 2.16 20.58 -7.22
N HIS A 183 1.02 19.91 -7.27
CA HIS A 183 0.94 18.46 -7.35
C HIS A 183 -0.29 18.02 -8.15
N SER A 184 -0.32 16.75 -8.55
CA SER A 184 -1.44 16.17 -9.29
C SER A 184 -1.67 14.72 -8.88
N LEU A 185 -2.93 14.32 -8.81
CA LEU A 185 -3.32 12.93 -8.60
C LEU A 185 -3.09 12.15 -9.90
N GLU A 186 -2.24 11.11 -9.85
CA GLU A 186 -1.93 10.25 -11.01
C GLU A 186 -2.72 8.96 -11.04
N ASP A 187 -2.98 8.40 -9.84
CA ASP A 187 -3.63 7.10 -9.73
C ASP A 187 -4.51 7.06 -8.47
N TYR A 188 -5.66 6.44 -8.58
CA TYR A 188 -6.62 6.23 -7.51
C TYR A 188 -7.20 4.83 -7.62
N ALA A 189 -6.89 3.97 -6.68
CA ALA A 189 -7.33 2.58 -6.68
C ALA A 189 -8.02 2.22 -5.36
N ILE A 190 -9.09 1.45 -5.47
CA ILE A 190 -9.85 0.92 -4.33
C ILE A 190 -9.72 -0.59 -4.33
N HIS A 191 -9.37 -1.16 -3.19
CA HIS A 191 -9.25 -2.60 -2.98
C HIS A 191 -10.13 -3.04 -1.82
N SER A 192 -10.80 -4.17 -1.95
CA SER A 192 -11.46 -4.82 -0.82
C SER A 192 -10.43 -5.67 -0.07
N VAL A 193 -10.31 -5.46 1.23
CA VAL A 193 -9.35 -6.20 2.09
C VAL A 193 -10.04 -7.35 2.81
N SER A 194 -11.34 -7.28 3.03
CA SER A 194 -12.13 -8.31 3.67
C SER A 194 -13.47 -8.54 2.95
N GLU A 195 -14.10 -9.67 3.20
CA GLU A 195 -15.42 -10.00 2.66
C GLU A 195 -16.52 -9.68 3.69
N GLY A 196 -17.73 -9.41 3.20
CA GLY A 196 -18.92 -9.21 4.04
C GLY A 196 -19.42 -7.76 4.06
N LYS A 197 -20.45 -7.51 4.88
CA LYS A 197 -21.10 -6.18 4.97
C LYS A 197 -20.22 -5.11 5.62
N ASP A 198 -19.28 -5.53 6.47
CA ASP A 198 -18.33 -4.66 7.18
C ASP A 198 -16.93 -4.76 6.54
N ALA A 199 -16.90 -5.02 5.22
CA ALA A 199 -15.65 -5.11 4.47
C ALA A 199 -14.83 -3.82 4.61
N LEU A 200 -13.56 -3.97 4.98
CA LEU A 200 -12.61 -2.88 4.96
C LEU A 200 -12.22 -2.56 3.52
N GLY A 201 -12.38 -1.30 3.14
CA GLY A 201 -11.91 -0.76 1.88
C GLY A 201 -10.54 -0.12 2.05
N GLU A 202 -9.55 -0.60 1.32
CA GLU A 202 -8.25 0.07 1.19
C GLU A 202 -8.29 0.98 -0.03
N VAL A 203 -7.87 2.21 0.15
CA VAL A 203 -7.64 3.16 -0.93
C VAL A 203 -6.15 3.43 -1.05
N VAL A 204 -5.65 3.36 -2.28
CA VAL A 204 -4.28 3.73 -2.62
C VAL A 204 -4.33 4.88 -3.62
N VAL A 205 -3.60 5.95 -3.32
CA VAL A 205 -3.44 7.10 -4.21
C VAL A 205 -1.98 7.27 -4.59
N LYS A 206 -1.72 7.73 -5.82
CA LYS A 206 -0.40 8.19 -6.24
C LYS A 206 -0.50 9.67 -6.62
N ILE A 207 0.29 10.48 -5.95
CA ILE A 207 0.32 11.92 -6.13
C ILE A 207 1.70 12.29 -6.67
N ARG A 208 1.73 12.93 -7.83
CA ARG A 208 2.97 13.49 -8.40
C ARG A 208 3.18 14.89 -7.84
N CYS A 209 4.35 15.11 -7.27
CA CYS A 209 4.82 16.43 -6.89
C CYS A 209 6.24 16.59 -7.45
N GLU A 210 6.47 17.61 -8.26
CA GLU A 210 7.71 17.79 -9.02
C GLU A 210 8.06 16.53 -9.85
N ASN A 211 9.24 15.94 -9.61
CA ASN A 211 9.73 14.75 -10.31
C ASN A 211 9.55 13.45 -9.50
N ARG A 212 8.76 13.47 -8.40
CA ARG A 212 8.55 12.32 -7.52
C ARG A 212 7.07 11.94 -7.46
N VAL A 213 6.83 10.65 -7.26
CA VAL A 213 5.48 10.12 -7.01
C VAL A 213 5.42 9.63 -5.56
N TYR A 214 4.46 10.16 -4.82
CA TYR A 214 4.21 9.81 -3.43
C TYR A 214 2.97 8.93 -3.35
N THR A 215 3.09 7.79 -2.69
CA THR A 215 1.96 6.87 -2.51
C THR A 215 1.36 7.06 -1.13
N GLY A 216 0.07 7.37 -1.09
CA GLY A 216 -0.72 7.42 0.13
C GLY A 216 -1.67 6.24 0.21
N ARG A 217 -1.97 5.78 1.44
CA ARG A 217 -2.88 4.66 1.72
C ARG A 217 -3.82 5.02 2.86
N GLY A 218 -5.06 4.57 2.76
CA GLY A 218 -6.07 4.72 3.79
C GLY A 218 -6.94 3.47 3.88
N LEU A 219 -7.35 3.12 5.07
CA LEU A 219 -8.14 1.94 5.37
C LEU A 219 -9.31 2.33 6.29
N SER A 220 -10.54 2.04 5.87
CA SER A 220 -11.75 2.22 6.66
C SER A 220 -12.88 1.36 6.11
N THR A 221 -13.94 1.15 6.90
CA THR A 221 -15.22 0.61 6.42
C THR A 221 -15.99 1.64 5.58
N ASN A 222 -15.67 2.93 5.72
CA ASN A 222 -16.21 4.02 4.92
C ASN A 222 -15.22 4.41 3.82
N ILE A 223 -15.58 4.15 2.57
CA ILE A 223 -14.69 4.39 1.42
C ILE A 223 -14.33 5.87 1.23
N ILE A 224 -15.19 6.79 1.63
CA ILE A 224 -14.88 8.22 1.60
C ILE A 224 -13.80 8.53 2.63
N GLU A 225 -13.91 8.00 3.85
CA GLU A 225 -12.88 8.14 4.88
C GLU A 225 -11.56 7.51 4.45
N SER A 226 -11.57 6.29 3.89
CA SER A 226 -10.37 5.66 3.35
C SER A 226 -9.68 6.53 2.29
N SER A 227 -10.47 7.18 1.42
CA SER A 227 -9.96 8.07 0.38
C SER A 227 -9.31 9.33 0.97
N ILE A 228 -9.98 9.95 1.94
CA ILE A 228 -9.46 11.11 2.67
C ILE A 228 -8.14 10.76 3.38
N LEU A 229 -8.11 9.64 4.09
CA LEU A 229 -6.92 9.16 4.80
C LEU A 229 -5.77 8.84 3.84
N ALA A 230 -6.07 8.22 2.68
CA ALA A 230 -5.06 7.92 1.67
C ALA A 230 -4.44 9.21 1.10
N TYR A 231 -5.28 10.18 0.72
CA TYR A 231 -4.83 11.44 0.16
C TYR A 231 -4.03 12.25 1.18
N LEU A 232 -4.54 12.37 2.40
CA LEU A 232 -3.88 13.07 3.50
C LEU A 232 -2.51 12.44 3.84
N ASN A 233 -2.41 11.11 3.81
CA ASN A 233 -1.14 10.39 3.99
C ASN A 233 -0.14 10.74 2.88
N GLY A 234 -0.60 10.78 1.62
CA GLY A 234 0.23 11.20 0.48
C GLY A 234 0.72 12.64 0.61
N MET A 235 -0.17 13.56 1.02
CA MET A 235 0.16 14.98 1.24
C MET A 235 1.16 15.18 2.37
N ASN A 236 1.04 14.46 3.48
CA ASN A 236 2.02 14.48 4.57
C ASN A 236 3.42 14.04 4.07
N LYS A 237 3.49 13.02 3.21
CA LYS A 237 4.76 12.57 2.61
C LYS A 237 5.35 13.61 1.65
N ILE A 238 4.52 14.35 0.92
CA ILE A 238 4.96 15.46 0.07
C ILE A 238 5.59 16.55 0.94
N LEU A 239 4.94 16.96 2.02
CA LEU A 239 5.46 17.96 2.94
C LEU A 239 6.80 17.54 3.55
N GLU A 240 6.92 16.27 3.95
CA GLU A 240 8.16 15.70 4.46
C GLU A 240 9.27 15.71 3.40
N GLY A 241 8.97 15.21 2.20
CA GLY A 241 9.94 15.08 1.10
C GLY A 241 10.40 16.39 0.50
N THR A 242 9.59 17.44 0.57
CA THR A 242 9.88 18.78 0.03
C THR A 242 10.40 19.77 1.09
N GLY A 243 10.27 19.43 2.38
CA GLY A 243 10.61 20.34 3.47
C GLY A 243 9.76 21.61 3.51
N ALA A 244 8.58 21.60 2.90
CA ALA A 244 7.75 22.78 2.69
C ALA A 244 7.32 23.49 4.00
N LEU A 245 7.32 22.79 5.13
CA LEU A 245 7.04 23.36 6.46
C LEU A 245 8.31 23.68 7.27
N GLY A 246 9.51 23.32 6.77
CA GLY A 246 10.79 23.60 7.45
C GLY A 246 11.31 25.03 7.27
N ASN A 247 10.69 25.85 6.41
CA ASN A 247 11.17 27.20 6.05
C ASN A 247 10.33 28.36 6.62
N THR A 248 9.38 28.12 7.52
CA THR A 248 8.56 29.19 8.10
C THR A 248 9.14 29.81 9.40
N GLY A 249 10.40 29.54 9.70
CA GLY A 249 11.09 30.03 10.91
C GLY A 249 12.20 31.05 10.64
N ASN A 250 12.04 31.99 9.71
CA ASN A 250 12.91 33.21 9.64
C ASN A 250 12.27 34.26 8.72
N VAL A 251 11.35 35.04 9.25
CA VAL A 251 11.12 36.45 8.85
C VAL A 251 10.77 37.23 10.12
#